data_413ea70283bd0f1fa388567e1ab4a201
#
_entry.id   413ea70283bd0f1fa388567e1ab4a201
#
_cell.length_a   1.000
_cell.length_b   1.000
_cell.length_c   1.000
_cell.angle_alpha   90.00
_cell.angle_beta   90.00
_cell.angle_gamma   90.00
#
_symmetry.space_group_name_H-M   'P 1'
#
loop_
_entity.id
_entity.type
_entity.pdbx_description
1 polymer ?
#
loop_
_entity_poly.entity_id
_entity_poly.type
_entity_poly.pdbx_seq_one_letter_code
_entity_poly.pdbx_strand_id
1 'polypeptide(L)'
;LKQEHRRQEEAAARQERMKPRPYPAGLLEHHRNGSLAYDNGQIGYLSAVGEGAPIFNPLELPERQRRRASLYIEIRDTYHHLYENEAATHTGNPALRTMLNTLYDDFIRQFGNLNDKKNIDLFRMDAGNREILSLERYIDGQAVKADIFDHPVSYNINEITHTDDVHEALTASLNKYGNVDMAYMESLTDKSQSDLLEELRGRIFYNPLSKNYEIADRFISGNVMAKAEHIEEYLQSHPDNGEARISLEALRQSLPTPIPFEDLDFNFGERWIPAGVYSRYASWLFDTDVSVRYTASNDEYSIKADMTSPRIMNQYSVRSESRIFNGIALMRHAIHNTTPNITKTVLDKTGKEMKIRDPEITLLANSKIDEIRNGFSDWLMEQSPEFKRKMADMYNRKFNCFVRPKYDGSHQNFPDLDLKGLGIPDLYPSQKDCIWMLKQNGGGIADHEVGGGKTLIMCCAAYEMKRLGLANKPLITGLKANIHEIAQTFATAYPNAKVLYPGKEDFTPERRVEIFHRMKNNDWDAIILSHEQFGMIPQSPEIQRDILQQELDSVEENLEVLYQQG
;
A
#
# COMPACT_ATOMS: atom_id res chain seq x y z
N LEU A 1 -25.87 -7.89 -72.43
CA LEU A 1 -25.08 -6.66 -72.33
C LEU A 1 -25.55 -5.72 -71.21
N LYS A 2 -26.83 -5.27 -71.17
CA LYS A 2 -27.33 -4.40 -70.06
C LYS A 2 -27.32 -5.06 -68.68
N GLN A 3 -27.62 -6.34 -68.56
CA GLN A 3 -27.57 -7.09 -67.30
C GLN A 3 -26.12 -7.39 -66.88
N GLU A 4 -25.24 -7.59 -67.84
CA GLU A 4 -23.82 -7.85 -67.59
C GLU A 4 -23.08 -6.56 -67.15
N HIS A 5 -23.42 -5.43 -67.78
CA HIS A 5 -22.91 -4.13 -67.39
C HIS A 5 -23.37 -3.73 -65.97
N ARG A 6 -24.64 -3.92 -65.64
CA ARG A 6 -25.18 -3.69 -64.31
C ARG A 6 -24.53 -4.60 -63.24
N ARG A 7 -24.27 -5.89 -63.55
CA ARG A 7 -23.50 -6.79 -62.67
C ARG A 7 -22.06 -6.34 -62.45
N GLN A 8 -21.40 -5.81 -63.51
CA GLN A 8 -20.06 -5.27 -63.43
C GLN A 8 -20.01 -3.97 -62.58
N GLU A 9 -20.99 -3.08 -62.74
CA GLU A 9 -21.14 -1.86 -61.96
C GLU A 9 -21.44 -2.19 -60.47
N GLU A 10 -22.35 -3.14 -60.22
CA GLU A 10 -22.67 -3.62 -58.87
C GLU A 10 -21.43 -4.30 -58.23
N ALA A 11 -20.65 -5.07 -58.95
CA ALA A 11 -19.41 -5.68 -58.47
C ALA A 11 -18.32 -4.65 -58.18
N ALA A 12 -18.15 -3.64 -59.04
CA ALA A 12 -17.19 -2.54 -58.83
C ALA A 12 -17.60 -1.67 -57.62
N ALA A 13 -18.87 -1.34 -57.49
CA ALA A 13 -19.40 -0.61 -56.34
C ALA A 13 -19.25 -1.41 -55.04
N ARG A 14 -19.40 -2.73 -55.10
CA ARG A 14 -19.16 -3.64 -53.95
C ARG A 14 -17.66 -3.66 -53.57
N GLN A 15 -16.76 -3.77 -54.55
CA GLN A 15 -15.32 -3.71 -54.29
C GLN A 15 -14.88 -2.37 -53.68
N GLU A 16 -15.44 -1.26 -54.13
CA GLU A 16 -15.14 0.07 -53.60
C GLU A 16 -15.58 0.20 -52.13
N ARG A 17 -16.80 -0.32 -51.80
CA ARG A 17 -17.32 -0.34 -50.42
C ARG A 17 -16.52 -1.21 -49.45
N MET A 18 -15.78 -2.17 -49.96
CA MET A 18 -14.96 -3.09 -49.16
C MET A 18 -13.52 -2.63 -48.96
N LYS A 19 -13.13 -1.48 -49.51
CA LYS A 19 -11.79 -0.92 -49.32
C LYS A 19 -11.62 -0.38 -47.91
N PRO A 20 -10.47 -0.65 -47.27
CA PRO A 20 -10.08 0.02 -46.02
C PRO A 20 -10.10 1.54 -46.20
N ARG A 21 -10.60 2.23 -45.18
CA ARG A 21 -10.71 3.70 -45.19
C ARG A 21 -10.46 4.28 -43.81
N PRO A 22 -10.07 5.57 -43.71
CA PRO A 22 -9.98 6.23 -42.40
C PRO A 22 -11.32 6.13 -41.64
N TYR A 23 -11.25 5.86 -40.34
CA TYR A 23 -12.44 5.81 -39.47
C TYR A 23 -12.84 7.24 -39.08
N PRO A 24 -13.99 7.75 -39.55
CA PRO A 24 -14.36 9.16 -39.37
C PRO A 24 -14.94 9.46 -37.98
N ALA A 25 -15.46 8.46 -37.28
CA ALA A 25 -15.95 8.63 -35.92
C ALA A 25 -14.79 8.71 -34.94
N GLY A 26 -14.96 9.44 -33.84
CA GLY A 26 -14.00 9.47 -32.73
C GLY A 26 -13.80 8.07 -32.14
N LEU A 27 -12.54 7.76 -31.75
CA LEU A 27 -12.26 6.54 -31.02
C LEU A 27 -12.86 6.61 -29.61
N LEU A 28 -13.47 5.53 -29.16
CA LEU A 28 -13.85 5.33 -27.78
C LEU A 28 -12.65 4.74 -27.01
N GLU A 29 -12.60 4.95 -25.69
CA GLU A 29 -11.45 4.52 -24.87
C GLU A 29 -11.16 3.01 -24.96
N HIS A 30 -12.21 2.20 -25.10
CA HIS A 30 -12.08 0.75 -25.22
C HIS A 30 -11.73 0.26 -26.64
N HIS A 31 -11.70 1.15 -27.64
CA HIS A 31 -11.33 0.75 -29.01
C HIS A 31 -9.85 0.41 -29.11
N ARG A 32 -9.57 -0.73 -29.74
CA ARG A 32 -8.22 -1.24 -29.99
C ARG A 32 -8.16 -1.92 -31.36
N ASN A 33 -6.97 -2.30 -31.79
CA ASN A 33 -6.81 -3.07 -33.02
C ASN A 33 -7.64 -4.35 -32.95
N GLY A 34 -8.48 -4.57 -33.97
CA GLY A 34 -9.43 -5.68 -34.03
C GLY A 34 -10.78 -5.42 -33.35
N SER A 35 -11.05 -4.22 -32.82
CA SER A 35 -12.39 -3.88 -32.33
C SER A 35 -13.38 -3.76 -33.48
N LEU A 36 -14.56 -4.39 -33.34
CA LEU A 36 -15.66 -4.19 -34.26
C LEU A 36 -16.17 -2.75 -34.16
N ALA A 37 -16.49 -2.16 -35.30
CA ALA A 37 -17.00 -0.80 -35.39
C ALA A 37 -18.09 -0.72 -36.47
N TYR A 38 -18.89 0.35 -36.37
CA TYR A 38 -19.94 0.66 -37.31
C TYR A 38 -19.61 1.97 -38.02
N ASP A 39 -19.64 1.97 -39.35
CA ASP A 39 -19.44 3.15 -40.18
C ASP A 39 -20.30 3.10 -41.44
N ASN A 40 -21.10 4.15 -41.67
CA ASN A 40 -21.92 4.32 -42.86
C ASN A 40 -22.77 3.10 -43.23
N GLY A 41 -23.41 2.47 -42.25
CA GLY A 41 -24.27 1.29 -42.47
C GLY A 41 -23.51 -0.02 -42.61
N GLN A 42 -22.21 -0.03 -42.47
CA GLN A 42 -21.36 -1.21 -42.54
C GLN A 42 -20.71 -1.55 -41.19
N ILE A 43 -20.51 -2.83 -40.96
CA ILE A 43 -19.73 -3.34 -39.85
C ILE A 43 -18.33 -3.69 -40.38
N GLY A 44 -17.32 -3.35 -39.62
CA GLY A 44 -15.95 -3.66 -39.90
C GLY A 44 -15.14 -3.76 -38.62
N TYR A 45 -13.82 -3.89 -38.73
CA TYR A 45 -12.92 -3.85 -37.59
C TYR A 45 -11.90 -2.71 -37.73
N LEU A 46 -11.44 -2.21 -36.61
CA LEU A 46 -10.46 -1.14 -36.54
C LEU A 46 -9.03 -1.69 -36.60
N SER A 47 -8.14 -0.99 -37.27
CA SER A 47 -6.69 -1.21 -37.26
C SER A 47 -5.95 0.12 -37.17
N ALA A 48 -4.63 0.08 -36.87
CA ALA A 48 -3.78 1.25 -36.64
C ALA A 48 -4.29 2.16 -35.49
N VAL A 49 -5.00 1.60 -34.52
CA VAL A 49 -5.43 2.32 -33.32
C VAL A 49 -4.21 2.57 -32.44
N GLY A 50 -3.93 3.85 -32.16
CA GLY A 50 -2.74 4.28 -31.41
C GLY A 50 -1.46 4.48 -32.22
N GLU A 51 -1.45 4.12 -33.50
CA GLU A 51 -0.28 4.24 -34.40
C GLU A 51 -0.44 5.34 -35.47
N GLY A 52 -1.51 6.12 -35.39
CA GLY A 52 -1.84 7.17 -36.35
C GLY A 52 -3.36 7.34 -36.52
N ALA A 53 -3.81 7.65 -37.74
CA ALA A 53 -5.24 7.71 -38.03
C ALA A 53 -5.83 6.28 -38.09
N PRO A 54 -6.87 5.98 -37.28
CA PRO A 54 -7.47 4.64 -37.26
C PRO A 54 -8.10 4.31 -38.60
N ILE A 55 -7.97 3.06 -39.02
CA ILE A 55 -8.46 2.55 -40.29
C ILE A 55 -9.62 1.61 -40.03
N PHE A 56 -10.73 1.86 -40.72
CA PHE A 56 -11.91 0.98 -40.74
C PHE A 56 -11.78 -0.03 -41.89
N ASN A 57 -11.84 -1.32 -41.56
CA ASN A 57 -11.77 -2.42 -42.52
C ASN A 57 -13.17 -3.07 -42.60
N PRO A 58 -13.95 -2.82 -43.66
CA PRO A 58 -15.29 -3.34 -43.82
C PRO A 58 -15.32 -4.86 -43.82
N LEU A 59 -16.36 -5.44 -43.20
CA LEU A 59 -16.67 -6.86 -43.24
C LEU A 59 -17.92 -7.12 -44.05
N GLU A 60 -17.92 -8.17 -44.86
CA GLU A 60 -19.10 -8.65 -45.55
C GLU A 60 -19.83 -9.69 -44.70
N LEU A 61 -20.95 -9.28 -44.09
CA LEU A 61 -21.75 -10.12 -43.22
C LEU A 61 -23.15 -10.28 -43.82
N PRO A 62 -23.74 -11.49 -43.78
CA PRO A 62 -25.18 -11.70 -44.06
C PRO A 62 -26.04 -10.79 -43.17
N GLU A 63 -27.21 -10.39 -43.65
CA GLU A 63 -28.07 -9.42 -42.96
C GLU A 63 -28.36 -9.77 -41.50
N ARG A 64 -28.67 -11.04 -41.22
CA ARG A 64 -28.90 -11.50 -39.84
C ARG A 64 -27.66 -11.41 -38.95
N GLN A 65 -26.49 -11.69 -39.49
CA GLN A 65 -25.22 -11.55 -38.76
C GLN A 65 -24.84 -10.08 -38.56
N ARG A 66 -25.09 -9.25 -39.58
CA ARG A 66 -24.89 -7.79 -39.48
C ARG A 66 -25.75 -7.18 -38.39
N ARG A 67 -27.05 -7.53 -38.31
CA ARG A 67 -27.96 -7.05 -37.25
C ARG A 67 -27.51 -7.54 -35.88
N ARG A 68 -27.06 -8.79 -35.75
CA ARG A 68 -26.51 -9.35 -34.51
C ARG A 68 -25.26 -8.60 -34.07
N ALA A 69 -24.34 -8.36 -35.00
CA ALA A 69 -23.09 -7.62 -34.70
C ALA A 69 -23.39 -6.14 -34.38
N SER A 70 -24.37 -5.50 -35.01
CA SER A 70 -24.79 -4.13 -34.69
C SER A 70 -25.27 -4.03 -33.25
N LEU A 71 -26.21 -4.89 -32.82
CA LEU A 71 -26.69 -4.92 -31.44
C LEU A 71 -25.57 -5.26 -30.43
N TYR A 72 -24.66 -6.14 -30.80
CA TYR A 72 -23.48 -6.43 -29.96
C TYR A 72 -22.62 -5.19 -29.77
N ILE A 73 -22.34 -4.43 -30.83
CA ILE A 73 -21.54 -3.19 -30.73
C ILE A 73 -22.27 -2.18 -29.85
N GLU A 74 -23.58 -2.01 -30.01
CA GLU A 74 -24.37 -1.10 -29.17
C GLU A 74 -24.35 -1.51 -27.68
N ILE A 75 -24.49 -2.81 -27.37
CA ILE A 75 -24.36 -3.33 -26.00
C ILE A 75 -22.97 -3.03 -25.46
N ARG A 76 -21.89 -3.34 -26.21
CA ARG A 76 -20.53 -3.11 -25.80
C ARG A 76 -20.26 -1.64 -25.49
N ASP A 77 -20.60 -0.76 -26.41
CA ASP A 77 -20.32 0.67 -26.28
C ASP A 77 -21.14 1.30 -25.16
N THR A 78 -22.40 0.89 -24.99
CA THR A 78 -23.26 1.34 -23.86
C THR A 78 -22.73 0.84 -22.52
N TYR A 79 -22.28 -0.42 -22.45
CA TYR A 79 -21.68 -1.00 -21.26
C TYR A 79 -20.41 -0.24 -20.83
N HIS A 80 -19.49 0.01 -21.75
CA HIS A 80 -18.28 0.77 -21.45
C HIS A 80 -18.61 2.19 -21.00
N HIS A 81 -19.51 2.87 -21.70
CA HIS A 81 -19.92 4.22 -21.33
C HIS A 81 -20.56 4.26 -19.93
N LEU A 82 -21.41 3.28 -19.60
CA LEU A 82 -22.00 3.15 -18.26
C LEU A 82 -20.91 2.95 -17.19
N TYR A 83 -20.04 1.97 -17.40
CA TYR A 83 -19.01 1.62 -16.43
C TYR A 83 -18.04 2.78 -16.20
N GLU A 84 -17.51 3.38 -17.25
CA GLU A 84 -16.56 4.49 -17.21
C GLU A 84 -17.16 5.74 -16.57
N ASN A 85 -18.41 6.08 -16.95
CA ASN A 85 -19.14 7.20 -16.35
C ASN A 85 -19.32 7.02 -14.84
N GLU A 86 -19.77 5.85 -14.39
CA GLU A 86 -19.98 5.56 -12.98
C GLU A 86 -18.67 5.47 -12.20
N ALA A 87 -17.62 4.93 -12.81
CA ALA A 87 -16.29 4.88 -12.20
C ALA A 87 -15.69 6.28 -12.00
N ALA A 88 -15.90 7.18 -12.96
CA ALA A 88 -15.38 8.55 -12.89
C ALA A 88 -16.17 9.47 -11.96
N THR A 89 -17.51 9.32 -11.94
CA THR A 89 -18.41 10.22 -11.20
C THR A 89 -18.78 9.74 -9.81
N HIS A 90 -18.58 8.43 -9.52
CA HIS A 90 -19.10 7.74 -8.34
C HIS A 90 -20.62 8.00 -8.14
N THR A 91 -21.36 8.08 -9.24
CA THR A 91 -22.79 8.35 -9.23
C THR A 91 -23.46 7.40 -10.22
N GLY A 92 -24.54 6.75 -9.80
CA GLY A 92 -25.30 5.84 -10.66
C GLY A 92 -25.91 6.55 -11.86
N ASN A 93 -25.87 5.91 -13.03
CA ASN A 93 -26.47 6.40 -14.26
C ASN A 93 -27.66 5.53 -14.69
N PRO A 94 -28.88 5.80 -14.17
CA PRO A 94 -30.07 4.99 -14.48
C PRO A 94 -30.44 4.98 -15.97
N ALA A 95 -30.18 6.08 -16.68
CA ALA A 95 -30.51 6.20 -18.09
C ALA A 95 -29.70 5.24 -18.96
N LEU A 96 -28.37 5.23 -18.78
CA LEU A 96 -27.48 4.30 -19.48
C LEU A 96 -27.75 2.85 -19.07
N ARG A 97 -28.04 2.60 -17.79
CA ARG A 97 -28.39 1.25 -17.32
C ARG A 97 -29.69 0.74 -17.93
N THR A 98 -30.70 1.58 -18.03
CA THR A 98 -31.96 1.22 -18.72
C THR A 98 -31.70 0.94 -20.18
N MET A 99 -30.89 1.76 -20.86
CA MET A 99 -30.50 1.54 -22.25
C MET A 99 -29.79 0.19 -22.43
N LEU A 100 -28.81 -0.11 -21.57
CA LEU A 100 -28.07 -1.38 -21.59
C LEU A 100 -29.01 -2.58 -21.42
N ASN A 101 -29.93 -2.50 -20.45
CA ASN A 101 -30.94 -3.54 -20.25
C ASN A 101 -31.83 -3.74 -21.49
N THR A 102 -32.31 -2.66 -22.09
CA THR A 102 -33.14 -2.71 -23.27
C THR A 102 -32.44 -3.38 -24.45
N LEU A 103 -31.18 -2.99 -24.71
CA LEU A 103 -30.37 -3.57 -25.79
C LEU A 103 -30.08 -5.05 -25.53
N TYR A 104 -29.76 -5.42 -24.31
CA TYR A 104 -29.51 -6.81 -23.92
C TYR A 104 -30.77 -7.66 -24.09
N ASP A 105 -31.92 -7.21 -23.56
CA ASP A 105 -33.19 -7.94 -23.66
C ASP A 105 -33.66 -8.09 -25.13
N ASP A 106 -33.43 -7.09 -25.96
CA ASP A 106 -33.67 -7.17 -27.39
C ASP A 106 -32.76 -8.18 -28.09
N PHE A 107 -31.47 -8.21 -27.68
CA PHE A 107 -30.54 -9.19 -28.22
C PHE A 107 -30.96 -10.63 -27.87
N ILE A 108 -31.24 -10.89 -26.59
CA ILE A 108 -31.66 -12.22 -26.09
C ILE A 108 -32.91 -12.71 -26.82
N ARG A 109 -33.87 -11.83 -27.00
CA ARG A 109 -35.13 -12.15 -27.70
C ARG A 109 -34.90 -12.59 -29.15
N GLN A 110 -33.93 -12.01 -29.84
CA GLN A 110 -33.70 -12.26 -31.26
C GLN A 110 -32.66 -13.36 -31.52
N PHE A 111 -31.65 -13.48 -30.66
CA PHE A 111 -30.45 -14.26 -30.95
C PHE A 111 -30.07 -15.26 -29.84
N GLY A 112 -30.78 -15.29 -28.72
CA GLY A 112 -30.43 -16.12 -27.56
C GLY A 112 -29.33 -15.49 -26.70
N ASN A 113 -28.80 -16.26 -25.77
CA ASN A 113 -27.81 -15.77 -24.80
C ASN A 113 -26.51 -15.33 -25.48
N LEU A 114 -25.79 -14.36 -24.89
CA LEU A 114 -24.50 -13.89 -25.41
C LEU A 114 -23.51 -15.06 -25.54
N ASN A 115 -23.54 -15.98 -24.58
CA ASN A 115 -22.65 -17.13 -24.53
C ASN A 115 -23.14 -18.34 -25.36
N ASP A 116 -24.19 -18.20 -26.14
CA ASP A 116 -24.58 -19.25 -27.09
C ASP A 116 -23.51 -19.39 -28.19
N LYS A 117 -23.20 -20.63 -28.58
CA LYS A 117 -22.11 -20.93 -29.52
C LYS A 117 -22.13 -20.07 -30.78
N LYS A 118 -23.31 -19.85 -31.38
CA LYS A 118 -23.46 -19.02 -32.59
C LYS A 118 -23.12 -17.54 -32.37
N ASN A 119 -23.32 -17.05 -31.15
CA ASN A 119 -23.00 -15.68 -30.76
C ASN A 119 -21.51 -15.55 -30.47
N ILE A 120 -20.95 -16.49 -29.72
CA ILE A 120 -19.49 -16.56 -29.45
C ILE A 120 -18.70 -16.61 -30.75
N ASP A 121 -19.10 -17.42 -31.73
CA ASP A 121 -18.40 -17.54 -33.01
C ASP A 121 -18.36 -16.21 -33.79
N LEU A 122 -19.43 -15.41 -33.73
CA LEU A 122 -19.44 -14.06 -34.30
C LEU A 122 -18.59 -13.07 -33.48
N PHE A 123 -18.72 -13.10 -32.15
CA PHE A 123 -18.05 -12.13 -31.26
C PHE A 123 -16.56 -12.33 -31.18
N ARG A 124 -16.03 -13.50 -31.52
CA ARG A 124 -14.58 -13.74 -31.67
C ARG A 124 -13.90 -12.79 -32.66
N MET A 125 -14.67 -12.16 -33.55
CA MET A 125 -14.15 -11.13 -34.44
C MET A 125 -13.82 -9.82 -33.71
N ASP A 126 -14.36 -9.59 -32.53
CA ASP A 126 -14.13 -8.40 -31.71
C ASP A 126 -13.02 -8.65 -30.69
N ALA A 127 -12.04 -7.77 -30.64
CA ALA A 127 -10.91 -7.89 -29.71
C ALA A 127 -11.33 -7.84 -28.23
N GLY A 128 -12.47 -7.21 -27.91
CA GLY A 128 -13.02 -7.06 -26.54
C GLY A 128 -14.11 -8.07 -26.16
N ASN A 129 -14.32 -9.10 -26.97
CA ASN A 129 -15.54 -9.95 -26.83
C ASN A 129 -15.71 -10.62 -25.46
N ARG A 130 -14.63 -11.05 -24.82
CA ARG A 130 -14.70 -11.78 -23.54
C ARG A 130 -15.25 -10.93 -22.41
N GLU A 131 -15.03 -9.62 -22.45
CA GLU A 131 -15.59 -8.69 -21.48
C GLU A 131 -17.11 -8.65 -21.57
N ILE A 132 -17.62 -8.61 -22.80
CA ILE A 132 -19.07 -8.57 -23.05
C ILE A 132 -19.73 -9.92 -22.76
N LEU A 133 -19.06 -11.04 -23.05
CA LEU A 133 -19.53 -12.36 -22.67
C LEU A 133 -19.67 -12.53 -21.15
N SER A 134 -18.87 -11.82 -20.36
CA SER A 134 -18.93 -11.83 -18.88
C SER A 134 -20.13 -11.06 -18.30
N LEU A 135 -20.93 -10.39 -19.14
CA LEU A 135 -22.21 -9.79 -18.73
C LEU A 135 -23.27 -10.84 -18.39
N GLU A 136 -23.02 -12.10 -18.76
CA GLU A 136 -23.82 -13.26 -18.31
C GLU A 136 -23.02 -14.11 -17.33
N ARG A 137 -23.68 -14.54 -16.26
CA ARG A 137 -23.19 -15.56 -15.31
C ARG A 137 -24.07 -16.80 -15.46
N TYR A 138 -23.51 -17.94 -15.15
CA TYR A 138 -24.26 -19.19 -15.09
C TYR A 138 -24.43 -19.63 -13.65
N ILE A 139 -25.67 -19.71 -13.19
CA ILE A 139 -26.05 -20.22 -11.87
C ILE A 139 -26.96 -21.41 -12.13
N ASP A 140 -26.59 -22.58 -11.64
CA ASP A 140 -27.32 -23.84 -11.83
C ASP A 140 -27.65 -24.12 -13.32
N GLY A 141 -26.75 -23.75 -14.23
CA GLY A 141 -26.88 -23.93 -15.66
C GLY A 141 -27.79 -22.92 -16.38
N GLN A 142 -28.30 -21.92 -15.65
CA GLN A 142 -29.08 -20.83 -16.22
C GLN A 142 -28.25 -19.57 -16.38
N ALA A 143 -28.39 -18.89 -17.52
CA ALA A 143 -27.79 -17.59 -17.74
C ALA A 143 -28.50 -16.51 -16.91
N VAL A 144 -27.71 -15.78 -16.11
CA VAL A 144 -28.18 -14.68 -15.26
C VAL A 144 -27.38 -13.42 -15.62
N LYS A 145 -28.06 -12.28 -15.67
CA LYS A 145 -27.41 -10.98 -15.89
C LYS A 145 -26.34 -10.71 -14.80
N ALA A 146 -25.25 -10.08 -15.19
CA ALA A 146 -24.27 -9.55 -14.23
C ALA A 146 -24.87 -8.39 -13.44
N ASP A 147 -24.30 -8.09 -12.26
CA ASP A 147 -24.87 -7.09 -11.34
C ASP A 147 -24.86 -5.67 -11.90
N ILE A 148 -24.01 -5.37 -12.88
CA ILE A 148 -23.99 -4.06 -13.55
C ILE A 148 -25.33 -3.70 -14.21
N PHE A 149 -26.17 -4.68 -14.54
CA PHE A 149 -27.51 -4.44 -15.07
C PHE A 149 -28.47 -3.90 -14.01
N ASP A 150 -28.20 -4.14 -12.72
CA ASP A 150 -29.09 -3.78 -11.62
C ASP A 150 -28.61 -2.53 -10.87
N HIS A 151 -27.31 -2.42 -10.63
CA HIS A 151 -26.71 -1.33 -9.84
C HIS A 151 -25.26 -1.06 -10.23
N PRO A 152 -24.67 0.08 -9.79
CA PRO A 152 -23.26 0.34 -9.99
C PRO A 152 -22.36 -0.72 -9.37
N VAL A 153 -21.26 -1.08 -10.07
CA VAL A 153 -20.29 -2.08 -9.62
C VAL A 153 -18.86 -1.54 -9.58
N SER A 154 -18.66 -0.33 -10.09
CA SER A 154 -17.33 0.31 -10.18
C SER A 154 -16.92 1.06 -8.92
N TYR A 155 -17.84 1.36 -8.04
CA TYR A 155 -17.62 2.00 -6.74
C TYR A 155 -18.52 1.38 -5.67
N ASN A 156 -18.21 1.62 -4.39
CA ASN A 156 -19.01 1.08 -3.31
C ASN A 156 -20.30 1.89 -3.11
N ILE A 157 -21.45 1.22 -3.18
CA ILE A 157 -22.76 1.81 -2.96
C ILE A 157 -23.27 1.69 -1.51
N ASN A 158 -22.53 0.96 -0.64
CA ASN A 158 -22.89 0.76 0.77
C ASN A 158 -22.48 1.98 1.60
N GLU A 159 -22.97 3.15 1.24
CA GLU A 159 -22.77 4.35 2.06
C GLU A 159 -23.77 4.34 3.22
N ILE A 160 -23.26 4.51 4.46
CA ILE A 160 -24.12 4.64 5.63
C ILE A 160 -24.84 5.99 5.53
N THR A 161 -26.17 5.97 5.54
CA THR A 161 -27.00 7.18 5.52
C THR A 161 -27.59 7.52 6.90
N HIS A 162 -27.71 6.54 7.77
CA HIS A 162 -28.15 6.69 9.16
C HIS A 162 -27.66 5.52 10.02
N THR A 163 -27.28 5.80 11.25
CA THR A 163 -26.91 4.78 12.25
C THR A 163 -27.20 5.31 13.66
N ASP A 164 -27.60 4.41 14.55
CA ASP A 164 -27.73 4.71 15.99
C ASP A 164 -26.40 4.52 16.74
N ASP A 165 -25.42 3.87 16.13
CA ASP A 165 -24.11 3.60 16.71
C ASP A 165 -23.12 4.74 16.36
N VAL A 166 -22.72 5.48 17.38
CA VAL A 166 -21.76 6.58 17.25
C VAL A 166 -20.38 6.11 16.77
N HIS A 167 -20.00 4.88 17.08
CA HIS A 167 -18.73 4.32 16.59
C HIS A 167 -18.79 3.95 15.11
N GLU A 168 -19.96 3.53 14.60
CA GLU A 168 -20.16 3.36 13.16
C GLU A 168 -20.14 4.72 12.44
N ALA A 169 -20.76 5.74 13.01
CA ALA A 169 -20.70 7.11 12.49
C ALA A 169 -19.27 7.65 12.46
N LEU A 170 -18.48 7.39 13.48
CA LEU A 170 -17.05 7.73 13.52
C LEU A 170 -16.28 7.01 12.40
N THR A 171 -16.51 5.72 12.22
CA THR A 171 -15.88 4.93 11.15
C THR A 171 -16.27 5.45 9.76
N ALA A 172 -17.54 5.79 9.57
CA ALA A 172 -18.02 6.39 8.31
C ALA A 172 -17.36 7.74 8.02
N SER A 173 -17.21 8.59 9.05
CA SER A 173 -16.53 9.88 8.93
C SER A 173 -15.06 9.72 8.53
N LEU A 174 -14.33 8.81 9.18
CA LEU A 174 -12.93 8.53 8.87
C LEU A 174 -12.75 7.97 7.46
N ASN A 175 -13.69 7.15 7.01
CA ASN A 175 -13.68 6.63 5.64
C ASN A 175 -13.90 7.74 4.61
N LYS A 176 -14.91 8.57 4.78
CA LYS A 176 -15.33 9.56 3.80
C LYS A 176 -14.37 10.75 3.70
N TYR A 177 -13.90 11.24 4.85
CA TYR A 177 -13.12 12.47 4.96
C TYR A 177 -11.68 12.27 5.44
N GLY A 178 -11.31 11.05 5.85
CA GLY A 178 -9.99 10.76 6.41
C GLY A 178 -9.75 11.33 7.82
N ASN A 179 -10.76 12.00 8.39
CA ASN A 179 -10.73 12.65 9.70
C ASN A 179 -12.09 12.56 10.41
N VAL A 180 -12.14 13.06 11.65
CA VAL A 180 -13.39 13.15 12.42
C VAL A 180 -14.14 14.41 11.96
N ASP A 181 -15.19 14.24 11.18
CA ASP A 181 -16.09 15.33 10.78
C ASP A 181 -17.36 15.30 11.62
N MET A 182 -17.44 16.22 12.58
CA MET A 182 -18.53 16.27 13.54
C MET A 182 -19.88 16.55 12.87
N ALA A 183 -19.92 17.44 11.87
CA ALA A 183 -21.15 17.79 11.16
C ALA A 183 -21.71 16.60 10.39
N TYR A 184 -20.85 15.83 9.75
CA TYR A 184 -21.24 14.60 9.08
C TYR A 184 -21.77 13.56 10.06
N MET A 185 -21.10 13.37 11.20
CA MET A 185 -21.55 12.45 12.25
C MET A 185 -22.88 12.86 12.86
N GLU A 186 -23.13 14.17 13.09
CA GLU A 186 -24.44 14.69 13.48
C GLU A 186 -25.52 14.30 12.45
N SER A 187 -25.23 14.44 11.16
CA SER A 187 -26.17 14.10 10.09
C SER A 187 -26.47 12.59 10.00
N LEU A 188 -25.57 11.74 10.45
CA LEU A 188 -25.77 10.27 10.44
C LEU A 188 -26.53 9.76 11.66
N THR A 189 -26.40 10.45 12.81
CA THR A 189 -26.87 9.93 14.11
C THR A 189 -28.06 10.70 14.67
N ASP A 190 -28.42 11.84 14.10
CA ASP A 190 -29.39 12.80 14.64
C ASP A 190 -29.08 13.29 16.07
N LYS A 191 -27.81 13.13 16.50
CA LYS A 191 -27.30 13.56 17.81
C LYS A 191 -26.56 14.89 17.69
N SER A 192 -26.59 15.69 18.74
CA SER A 192 -25.83 16.95 18.78
C SER A 192 -24.33 16.68 18.95
N GLN A 193 -23.50 17.66 18.56
CA GLN A 193 -22.05 17.59 18.77
C GLN A 193 -21.68 17.34 20.23
N SER A 194 -22.43 17.91 21.17
CA SER A 194 -22.22 17.70 22.61
C SER A 194 -22.43 16.24 23.01
N ASP A 195 -23.51 15.63 22.50
CA ASP A 195 -23.81 14.22 22.79
C ASP A 195 -22.76 13.29 22.19
N LEU A 196 -22.33 13.58 20.94
CA LEU A 196 -21.25 12.84 20.28
C LEU A 196 -19.94 12.91 21.06
N LEU A 197 -19.56 14.08 21.54
CA LEU A 197 -18.34 14.27 22.35
C LEU A 197 -18.42 13.54 23.70
N GLU A 198 -19.60 13.50 24.31
CA GLU A 198 -19.82 12.77 25.55
C GLU A 198 -19.71 11.26 25.33
N GLU A 199 -20.37 10.70 24.32
CA GLU A 199 -20.33 9.27 24.01
C GLU A 199 -18.95 8.82 23.50
N LEU A 200 -18.23 9.68 22.79
CA LEU A 200 -16.88 9.40 22.29
C LEU A 200 -15.76 9.86 23.23
N ARG A 201 -16.08 10.24 24.47
CA ARG A 201 -15.08 10.67 25.43
C ARG A 201 -14.03 9.59 25.68
N GLY A 202 -12.75 9.98 25.49
CA GLY A 202 -11.63 9.03 25.51
C GLY A 202 -11.39 8.27 24.22
N ARG A 203 -12.28 8.38 23.22
CA ARG A 203 -12.11 7.82 21.88
C ARG A 203 -11.59 8.81 20.84
N ILE A 204 -11.91 10.08 21.03
CA ILE A 204 -11.44 11.19 20.21
C ILE A 204 -10.88 12.29 21.08
N PHE A 205 -9.90 13.02 20.58
CA PHE A 205 -9.24 14.16 21.25
C PHE A 205 -9.08 15.31 20.30
N TYR A 206 -9.29 16.53 20.79
CA TYR A 206 -9.06 17.74 20.01
C TYR A 206 -7.57 17.99 19.84
N ASN A 207 -7.12 18.10 18.59
CA ASN A 207 -5.75 18.49 18.24
C ASN A 207 -5.72 19.93 17.73
N PRO A 208 -5.16 20.89 18.51
CA PRO A 208 -5.07 22.27 18.10
C PRO A 208 -4.26 22.52 16.81
N LEU A 209 -3.30 21.63 16.50
CA LEU A 209 -2.46 21.75 15.31
C LEU A 209 -3.26 21.51 14.03
N SER A 210 -4.10 20.48 14.01
CA SER A 210 -5.01 20.18 12.89
C SER A 210 -6.32 20.95 12.99
N LYS A 211 -6.60 21.61 14.13
CA LYS A 211 -7.88 22.26 14.46
C LYS A 211 -9.07 21.31 14.35
N ASN A 212 -8.86 20.06 14.60
CA ASN A 212 -9.86 19.02 14.45
C ASN A 212 -9.72 17.96 15.55
N TYR A 213 -10.72 17.09 15.64
CA TYR A 213 -10.63 15.90 16.51
C TYR A 213 -9.88 14.77 15.79
N GLU A 214 -9.10 14.03 16.55
CA GLU A 214 -8.42 12.83 16.11
C GLU A 214 -8.80 11.65 16.99
N ILE A 215 -8.85 10.45 16.43
CA ILE A 215 -9.08 9.23 17.21
C ILE A 215 -7.93 9.01 18.20
N ALA A 216 -8.28 8.46 19.38
CA ALA A 216 -7.34 8.21 20.46
C ALA A 216 -6.11 7.42 19.99
N ASP A 217 -6.33 6.41 19.16
CA ASP A 217 -5.30 5.51 18.65
C ASP A 217 -4.21 6.25 17.84
N ARG A 218 -4.59 7.31 17.13
CA ARG A 218 -3.66 8.21 16.42
C ARG A 218 -3.13 9.33 17.29
N PHE A 219 -4.01 9.92 18.08
CA PHE A 219 -3.65 11.07 18.92
C PHE A 219 -2.65 10.71 20.01
N ILE A 220 -2.94 9.64 20.76
CA ILE A 220 -2.08 9.10 21.85
C ILE A 220 -1.07 8.10 21.30
N SER A 221 -0.38 8.45 20.21
CA SER A 221 0.65 7.63 19.59
C SER A 221 1.71 8.47 18.90
N GLY A 222 2.80 7.84 18.49
CA GLY A 222 3.93 8.54 17.94
C GLY A 222 4.66 9.34 19.00
N ASN A 223 5.22 10.49 18.64
CA ASN A 223 5.94 11.37 19.57
C ASN A 223 4.95 12.16 20.46
N VAL A 224 4.50 11.52 21.53
CA VAL A 224 3.52 12.10 22.47
C VAL A 224 4.11 13.26 23.29
N MET A 225 5.43 13.26 23.50
CA MET A 225 6.11 14.35 24.20
C MET A 225 6.07 15.65 23.37
N ALA A 226 6.41 15.59 22.10
CA ALA A 226 6.36 16.74 21.21
C ALA A 226 4.91 17.25 21.03
N LYS A 227 3.92 16.34 20.94
CA LYS A 227 2.51 16.72 20.89
C LYS A 227 2.07 17.46 22.17
N ALA A 228 2.47 16.96 23.34
CA ALA A 228 2.15 17.61 24.61
C ALA A 228 2.77 19.01 24.71
N GLU A 229 4.04 19.18 24.34
CA GLU A 229 4.72 20.47 24.32
C GLU A 229 4.02 21.50 23.40
N HIS A 230 3.60 21.08 22.21
CA HIS A 230 2.85 21.96 21.29
C HIS A 230 1.48 22.36 21.84
N ILE A 231 0.78 21.46 22.53
CA ILE A 231 -0.53 21.80 23.14
C ILE A 231 -0.34 22.71 24.35
N GLU A 232 0.71 22.53 25.13
CA GLU A 232 1.06 23.45 26.23
C GLU A 232 1.31 24.87 25.71
N GLU A 233 2.08 25.00 24.64
CA GLU A 233 2.32 26.28 23.98
C GLU A 233 1.02 26.91 23.42
N TYR A 234 0.16 26.11 22.79
CA TYR A 234 -1.16 26.55 22.32
C TYR A 234 -2.04 27.08 23.47
N LEU A 235 -2.06 26.39 24.60
CA LEU A 235 -2.86 26.76 25.77
C LEU A 235 -2.36 28.06 26.46
N GLN A 236 -1.10 28.46 26.28
CA GLN A 236 -0.62 29.78 26.75
C GLN A 236 -1.39 30.93 26.11
N SER A 237 -1.75 30.80 24.83
CA SER A 237 -2.52 31.79 24.08
C SER A 237 -4.03 31.53 24.08
N HIS A 238 -4.48 30.34 24.45
CA HIS A 238 -5.87 29.90 24.45
C HIS A 238 -6.26 29.21 25.79
N PRO A 239 -6.16 29.91 26.93
CA PRO A 239 -6.32 29.27 28.25
C PRO A 239 -7.71 28.72 28.52
N ASP A 240 -8.73 29.15 27.80
CA ASP A 240 -10.12 28.74 28.00
C ASP A 240 -10.53 27.52 27.17
N ASN A 241 -9.64 26.96 26.35
CA ASN A 241 -9.95 25.79 25.54
C ASN A 241 -9.95 24.51 26.40
N GLY A 242 -11.13 24.09 26.85
CA GLY A 242 -11.32 22.90 27.70
C GLY A 242 -10.95 21.59 27.00
N GLU A 243 -11.28 21.45 25.72
CA GLU A 243 -10.97 20.25 24.94
C GLU A 243 -9.46 20.06 24.76
N ALA A 244 -8.72 21.14 24.51
CA ALA A 244 -7.26 21.09 24.43
C ALA A 244 -6.62 20.70 25.77
N ARG A 245 -7.20 21.10 26.91
CA ARG A 245 -6.74 20.66 28.23
C ARG A 245 -6.96 19.18 28.46
N ILE A 246 -8.12 18.64 28.06
CA ILE A 246 -8.41 17.21 28.13
C ILE A 246 -7.39 16.42 27.27
N SER A 247 -7.12 16.93 26.09
CA SER A 247 -6.13 16.34 25.17
C SER A 247 -4.72 16.34 25.77
N LEU A 248 -4.30 17.45 26.39
CA LEU A 248 -2.99 17.55 27.04
C LEU A 248 -2.87 16.58 28.22
N GLU A 249 -3.90 16.48 29.03
CA GLU A 249 -3.91 15.55 30.16
C GLU A 249 -3.79 14.09 29.70
N ALA A 250 -4.51 13.70 28.66
CA ALA A 250 -4.41 12.37 28.07
C ALA A 250 -3.00 12.06 27.56
N LEU A 251 -2.34 13.03 26.89
CA LEU A 251 -0.97 12.88 26.45
C LEU A 251 0.00 12.76 27.62
N ARG A 252 -0.14 13.58 28.66
CA ARG A 252 0.70 13.52 29.87
C ARG A 252 0.61 12.18 30.57
N GLN A 253 -0.59 11.62 30.67
CA GLN A 253 -0.81 10.29 31.27
C GLN A 253 -0.21 9.16 30.41
N SER A 254 -0.04 9.38 29.12
CA SER A 254 0.55 8.39 28.20
C SER A 254 2.07 8.51 28.07
N LEU A 255 2.70 9.56 28.61
CA LEU A 255 4.15 9.73 28.53
C LEU A 255 4.87 8.53 29.17
N PRO A 256 5.84 7.94 28.46
CA PRO A 256 6.68 6.89 29.04
C PRO A 256 7.43 7.40 30.26
N THR A 257 7.62 6.54 31.27
CA THR A 257 8.45 6.87 32.42
C THR A 257 9.88 7.19 31.96
N PRO A 258 10.44 8.36 32.31
CA PRO A 258 11.80 8.70 31.92
C PRO A 258 12.80 7.65 32.41
N ILE A 259 13.70 7.21 31.53
CA ILE A 259 14.77 6.29 31.87
C ILE A 259 15.90 7.12 32.47
N PRO A 260 16.35 6.82 33.72
CA PRO A 260 17.45 7.52 34.33
C PRO A 260 18.77 7.17 33.64
N PHE A 261 19.78 8.03 33.80
CA PHE A 261 21.08 7.86 33.17
C PHE A 261 21.74 6.51 33.50
N GLU A 262 21.59 6.05 34.72
CA GLU A 262 22.19 4.82 35.26
C GLU A 262 21.63 3.54 34.60
N ASP A 263 20.42 3.63 34.02
CA ASP A 263 19.74 2.52 33.32
C ASP A 263 19.97 2.56 31.80
N LEU A 264 20.75 3.51 31.30
CA LEU A 264 21.05 3.66 29.89
C LEU A 264 22.36 2.99 29.51
N ASP A 265 22.36 2.24 28.42
CA ASP A 265 23.56 1.73 27.78
C ASP A 265 24.06 2.74 26.74
N PHE A 266 25.34 3.12 26.87
CA PHE A 266 25.98 4.04 25.95
C PHE A 266 27.07 3.31 25.15
N ASN A 267 26.87 3.20 23.84
CA ASN A 267 27.87 2.62 22.96
C ASN A 267 28.68 3.72 22.27
N PHE A 268 30.00 3.54 22.22
CA PHE A 268 30.86 4.49 21.55
C PHE A 268 30.60 4.51 20.04
N GLY A 269 30.28 5.69 19.49
CA GLY A 269 29.95 5.87 18.08
C GLY A 269 28.48 5.93 17.76
N GLU A 270 27.59 5.92 18.76
CA GLU A 270 26.13 6.12 18.52
C GLU A 270 25.84 7.52 17.98
N ARG A 271 25.01 7.58 16.91
CA ARG A 271 24.75 8.82 16.17
C ARG A 271 23.94 9.86 16.93
N TRP A 272 23.19 9.45 17.94
CA TRP A 272 22.39 10.36 18.76
C TRP A 272 23.23 11.15 19.77
N ILE A 273 24.41 10.64 20.16
CA ILE A 273 25.34 11.31 21.06
C ILE A 273 26.07 12.41 20.26
N PRO A 274 26.04 13.66 20.70
CA PRO A 274 26.72 14.75 20.01
C PRO A 274 28.20 14.50 19.85
N ALA A 275 28.75 14.78 18.67
CA ALA A 275 30.17 14.59 18.38
C ALA A 275 31.12 15.36 19.36
N GLY A 276 30.63 16.46 19.95
CA GLY A 276 31.34 17.19 21.01
C GLY A 276 31.56 16.37 22.28
N VAL A 277 30.70 15.39 22.58
CA VAL A 277 30.91 14.46 23.71
C VAL A 277 32.08 13.53 23.40
N TYR A 278 32.12 13.00 22.18
CA TYR A 278 33.28 12.20 21.72
C TYR A 278 34.58 12.99 21.66
N SER A 279 34.52 14.28 21.27
CA SER A 279 35.71 15.16 21.32
C SER A 279 36.24 15.31 22.74
N ARG A 280 35.36 15.54 23.71
CA ARG A 280 35.74 15.65 25.13
C ARG A 280 36.33 14.36 25.67
N TYR A 281 35.70 13.21 25.38
CA TYR A 281 36.23 11.90 25.76
C TYR A 281 37.59 11.63 25.13
N ALA A 282 37.74 11.87 23.83
CA ALA A 282 38.99 11.65 23.11
C ALA A 282 40.11 12.55 23.63
N SER A 283 39.82 13.82 23.95
CA SER A 283 40.79 14.75 24.53
C SER A 283 41.25 14.33 25.93
N TRP A 284 40.31 13.81 26.74
CA TRP A 284 40.63 13.23 28.03
C TRP A 284 41.49 11.96 27.89
N LEU A 285 41.09 11.04 27.00
CA LEU A 285 41.78 9.77 26.79
C LEU A 285 43.23 9.96 26.33
N PHE A 286 43.44 10.84 25.36
CA PHE A 286 44.73 11.07 24.72
C PHE A 286 45.57 12.18 25.37
N ASP A 287 45.01 12.86 26.37
CA ASP A 287 45.65 13.98 27.08
C ASP A 287 46.18 15.08 26.11
N THR A 288 45.35 15.38 25.11
CA THR A 288 45.59 16.40 24.09
C THR A 288 44.31 16.85 23.47
N ASP A 289 44.29 17.97 22.77
CA ASP A 289 43.10 18.45 22.09
C ASP A 289 42.73 17.56 20.88
N VAL A 290 41.55 16.97 20.93
CA VAL A 290 41.04 16.11 19.88
C VAL A 290 39.65 16.60 19.45
N SER A 291 39.50 16.84 18.17
CA SER A 291 38.22 17.22 17.55
C SER A 291 37.61 16.05 16.79
N VAL A 292 36.41 15.67 17.18
CA VAL A 292 35.58 14.67 16.48
C VAL A 292 34.40 15.41 15.84
N ARG A 293 34.21 15.20 14.56
CA ARG A 293 33.08 15.75 13.79
C ARG A 293 32.32 14.63 13.11
N TYR A 294 31.02 14.74 13.10
CA TYR A 294 30.14 13.80 12.41
C TYR A 294 29.52 14.47 11.19
N THR A 295 29.54 13.80 10.05
CA THR A 295 28.94 14.23 8.80
C THR A 295 27.78 13.30 8.45
N ALA A 296 26.55 13.81 8.53
CA ALA A 296 25.36 13.00 8.35
C ALA A 296 25.17 12.50 6.91
N SER A 297 25.65 13.25 5.90
CA SER A 297 25.46 12.89 4.48
C SER A 297 26.15 11.60 4.07
N ASN A 298 27.30 11.26 4.68
CA ASN A 298 28.06 10.04 4.41
C ASN A 298 28.19 9.12 5.63
N ASP A 299 27.47 9.43 6.71
CA ASP A 299 27.47 8.69 7.99
C ASP A 299 28.88 8.45 8.56
N GLU A 300 29.75 9.46 8.52
CA GLU A 300 31.17 9.33 8.81
C GLU A 300 31.65 10.25 9.93
N TYR A 301 32.51 9.73 10.79
CA TYR A 301 33.23 10.52 11.80
C TYR A 301 34.63 10.88 11.31
N SER A 302 34.96 12.15 11.34
CA SER A 302 36.31 12.65 11.14
C SER A 302 36.95 13.00 12.48
N ILE A 303 38.17 12.53 12.71
CA ILE A 303 38.91 12.74 13.96
C ILE A 303 40.25 13.44 13.63
N LYS A 304 40.48 14.58 14.28
CA LYS A 304 41.71 15.37 14.15
C LYS A 304 42.31 15.60 15.52
N ALA A 305 43.62 15.38 15.65
CA ALA A 305 44.36 15.59 16.90
C ALA A 305 45.82 15.98 16.62
N ASP A 306 46.52 16.45 17.64
CA ASP A 306 47.97 16.59 17.63
C ASP A 306 48.61 15.18 17.65
N MET A 307 49.32 14.84 16.57
CA MET A 307 49.94 13.54 16.37
C MET A 307 51.23 13.35 17.19
N THR A 308 51.75 14.39 17.89
CA THR A 308 52.92 14.31 18.75
C THR A 308 52.60 13.82 20.16
N SER A 309 51.30 13.68 20.53
CA SER A 309 50.86 13.18 21.82
C SER A 309 51.44 11.79 22.12
N PRO A 310 52.14 11.60 23.27
CA PRO A 310 52.71 10.30 23.64
C PRO A 310 51.65 9.20 23.81
N ARG A 311 50.45 9.54 24.25
CA ARG A 311 49.36 8.56 24.38
C ARG A 311 48.89 8.06 23.01
N ILE A 312 48.79 8.96 22.05
CA ILE A 312 48.39 8.61 20.66
C ILE A 312 49.47 7.77 19.99
N MET A 313 50.76 8.15 20.15
CA MET A 313 51.85 7.54 19.40
C MET A 313 52.42 6.27 20.04
N ASN A 314 52.30 6.11 21.38
CA ASN A 314 52.89 4.99 22.11
C ASN A 314 51.85 4.13 22.84
N GLN A 315 51.08 4.71 23.76
CA GLN A 315 50.16 3.95 24.62
C GLN A 315 49.04 3.27 23.83
N TYR A 316 48.40 4.00 22.93
CA TYR A 316 47.27 3.54 22.08
C TYR A 316 47.72 3.26 20.65
N SER A 317 48.97 2.86 20.44
CA SER A 317 49.45 2.51 19.09
C SER A 317 49.82 1.05 18.98
N VAL A 318 49.71 0.54 17.76
CA VAL A 318 50.13 -0.82 17.41
C VAL A 318 50.97 -0.75 16.13
N ARG A 319 52.14 -1.36 16.18
CA ARG A 319 53.09 -1.38 15.05
C ARG A 319 52.94 -2.68 14.28
N SER A 320 52.66 -2.58 12.99
CA SER A 320 52.77 -3.68 12.05
C SER A 320 54.03 -3.58 11.20
N GLU A 321 54.33 -4.57 10.39
CA GLU A 321 55.49 -4.53 9.48
C GLU A 321 55.43 -3.32 8.52
N SER A 322 54.27 -2.95 8.04
CA SER A 322 54.08 -1.95 6.99
C SER A 322 53.78 -0.54 7.50
N ARG A 323 53.17 -0.43 8.69
CA ARG A 323 52.73 0.88 9.22
C ARG A 323 52.45 0.85 10.73
N ILE A 324 52.33 2.04 11.29
CA ILE A 324 51.89 2.24 12.67
C ILE A 324 50.43 2.62 12.67
N PHE A 325 49.62 1.86 13.39
CA PHE A 325 48.25 2.24 13.72
C PHE A 325 48.30 3.04 15.03
N ASN A 326 48.27 4.34 14.94
CA ASN A 326 48.30 5.22 16.11
C ASN A 326 46.91 5.28 16.80
N GLY A 327 46.85 5.94 17.96
CA GLY A 327 45.62 6.05 18.74
C GLY A 327 44.43 6.63 17.96
N ILE A 328 44.65 7.56 17.04
CA ILE A 328 43.60 8.12 16.19
C ILE A 328 43.10 7.10 15.17
N ALA A 329 43.99 6.31 14.59
CA ALA A 329 43.59 5.24 13.65
C ALA A 329 42.77 4.15 14.37
N LEU A 330 43.19 3.75 15.59
CA LEU A 330 42.44 2.78 16.40
C LEU A 330 41.10 3.36 16.88
N MET A 331 41.04 4.64 17.24
CA MET A 331 39.80 5.31 17.62
C MET A 331 38.80 5.41 16.46
N ARG A 332 39.25 5.58 15.23
CA ARG A 332 38.36 5.48 14.05
C ARG A 332 37.73 4.10 13.95
N HIS A 333 38.49 3.04 14.17
CA HIS A 333 37.92 1.69 14.20
C HIS A 333 36.97 1.50 15.39
N ALA A 334 37.27 2.07 16.55
CA ALA A 334 36.41 2.01 17.72
C ALA A 334 35.05 2.69 17.48
N ILE A 335 35.05 3.92 16.91
CA ILE A 335 33.83 4.71 16.71
C ILE A 335 32.95 4.15 15.57
N HIS A 336 33.58 3.51 14.57
CA HIS A 336 32.88 2.88 13.45
C HIS A 336 32.56 1.39 13.67
N ASN A 337 32.95 0.84 14.81
CA ASN A 337 32.78 -0.59 15.13
C ASN A 337 33.40 -1.51 14.07
N THR A 338 34.61 -1.21 13.64
CA THR A 338 35.35 -1.96 12.61
C THR A 338 36.67 -2.53 13.15
N THR A 339 37.19 -3.53 12.46
CA THR A 339 38.51 -4.14 12.77
C THR A 339 39.52 -3.76 11.70
N PRO A 340 40.74 -3.34 12.07
CA PRO A 340 41.77 -3.03 11.10
C PRO A 340 42.23 -4.29 10.36
N ASN A 341 42.48 -4.16 9.06
CA ASN A 341 43.09 -5.22 8.28
C ASN A 341 44.64 -5.10 8.38
N ILE A 342 45.23 -5.93 9.26
CA ILE A 342 46.68 -5.94 9.50
C ILE A 342 47.26 -7.19 8.86
N THR A 343 48.27 -7.00 8.00
CA THR A 343 48.93 -8.07 7.26
C THR A 343 50.42 -8.11 7.53
N LYS A 344 51.00 -9.32 7.44
CA LYS A 344 52.45 -9.56 7.42
C LYS A 344 52.83 -10.28 6.13
N THR A 345 54.09 -10.09 5.72
CA THR A 345 54.61 -10.73 4.52
C THR A 345 55.26 -12.07 4.90
N VAL A 346 54.84 -13.14 4.20
CA VAL A 346 55.46 -14.47 4.33
C VAL A 346 55.85 -14.97 2.95
N LEU A 347 56.91 -15.80 2.92
CA LEU A 347 57.30 -16.47 1.66
C LEU A 347 56.46 -17.76 1.50
N ASP A 348 55.90 -17.95 0.32
CA ASP A 348 55.22 -19.19 -0.04
C ASP A 348 56.27 -20.31 -0.30
N LYS A 349 55.78 -21.53 -0.55
CA LYS A 349 56.66 -22.68 -0.83
C LYS A 349 57.54 -22.53 -2.06
N THR A 350 57.25 -21.53 -2.91
CA THR A 350 58.02 -21.20 -4.13
C THR A 350 58.99 -20.04 -3.93
N GLY A 351 59.06 -19.46 -2.72
CA GLY A 351 59.91 -18.29 -2.40
C GLY A 351 59.30 -16.96 -2.83
N LYS A 352 58.01 -16.93 -3.21
CA LYS A 352 57.29 -15.71 -3.59
C LYS A 352 56.67 -15.06 -2.35
N GLU A 353 56.82 -13.75 -2.23
CA GLU A 353 56.19 -12.96 -1.18
C GLU A 353 54.68 -12.98 -1.29
N MET A 354 54.02 -13.31 -0.16
CA MET A 354 52.55 -13.31 -0.03
C MET A 354 52.16 -12.58 1.27
N LYS A 355 51.19 -11.68 1.17
CA LYS A 355 50.60 -10.99 2.33
C LYS A 355 49.53 -11.86 2.96
N ILE A 356 49.69 -12.20 4.21
CA ILE A 356 48.69 -12.90 5.02
C ILE A 356 48.27 -12.03 6.19
N ARG A 357 47.06 -12.27 6.73
CA ARG A 357 46.62 -11.60 7.95
C ARG A 357 47.55 -11.92 9.11
N ASP A 358 47.91 -10.89 9.88
CA ASP A 358 48.67 -11.06 11.11
C ASP A 358 47.71 -11.20 12.30
N PRO A 359 47.52 -12.40 12.87
CA PRO A 359 46.53 -12.61 13.92
C PRO A 359 46.99 -11.97 15.26
N GLU A 360 48.27 -11.98 15.58
CA GLU A 360 48.77 -11.47 16.85
C GLU A 360 48.63 -9.94 16.92
N ILE A 361 49.10 -9.25 15.91
CA ILE A 361 49.00 -7.79 15.84
C ILE A 361 47.53 -7.33 15.68
N THR A 362 46.71 -8.08 14.96
CA THR A 362 45.27 -7.81 14.87
C THR A 362 44.58 -7.97 16.23
N LEU A 363 44.93 -9.00 17.02
CA LEU A 363 44.37 -9.20 18.35
C LEU A 363 44.78 -8.06 19.29
N LEU A 364 46.06 -7.63 19.25
CA LEU A 364 46.52 -6.50 20.03
C LEU A 364 45.82 -5.19 19.66
N ALA A 365 45.60 -4.96 18.35
CA ALA A 365 44.86 -3.79 17.88
C ALA A 365 43.41 -3.82 18.37
N ASN A 366 42.73 -4.97 18.28
CA ASN A 366 41.37 -5.11 18.78
C ASN A 366 41.28 -4.90 20.29
N SER A 367 42.21 -5.42 21.06
CA SER A 367 42.29 -5.16 22.51
C SER A 367 42.38 -3.66 22.84
N LYS A 368 43.18 -2.90 22.07
CA LYS A 368 43.25 -1.43 22.22
C LYS A 368 41.99 -0.72 21.76
N ILE A 369 41.35 -1.19 20.71
CA ILE A 369 40.06 -0.67 20.23
C ILE A 369 38.97 -0.90 21.29
N ASP A 370 38.95 -2.08 21.93
CA ASP A 370 38.01 -2.39 22.99
C ASP A 370 38.26 -1.55 24.24
N GLU A 371 39.55 -1.30 24.59
CA GLU A 371 39.94 -0.40 25.67
C GLU A 371 39.40 1.04 25.42
N ILE A 372 39.55 1.55 24.21
CA ILE A 372 39.00 2.87 23.82
C ILE A 372 37.46 2.85 23.90
N ARG A 373 36.82 1.80 23.47
CA ARG A 373 35.36 1.68 23.43
C ARG A 373 34.77 1.58 24.84
N ASN A 374 35.30 0.70 25.66
CA ASN A 374 34.81 0.48 27.03
C ASN A 374 35.14 1.67 27.95
N GLY A 375 36.28 2.30 27.76
CA GLY A 375 36.66 3.49 28.52
C GLY A 375 35.71 4.67 28.35
N PHE A 376 34.94 4.71 27.26
CA PHE A 376 33.91 5.73 27.06
C PHE A 376 32.78 5.63 28.09
N SER A 377 32.26 4.43 28.33
CA SER A 377 31.20 4.21 29.33
C SER A 377 31.70 4.56 30.73
N ASP A 378 32.92 4.14 31.10
CA ASP A 378 33.51 4.47 32.39
C ASP A 378 33.67 5.99 32.57
N TRP A 379 34.23 6.66 31.54
CA TRP A 379 34.34 8.11 31.54
C TRP A 379 33.00 8.85 31.67
N LEU A 380 31.93 8.35 31.02
CA LEU A 380 30.57 8.91 31.16
C LEU A 380 30.06 8.82 32.58
N MET A 381 30.33 7.70 33.27
CA MET A 381 29.91 7.51 34.66
C MET A 381 30.58 8.47 35.64
N GLU A 382 31.77 9.00 35.32
CA GLU A 382 32.49 9.98 36.11
C GLU A 382 32.05 11.43 35.88
N GLN A 383 31.16 11.68 34.93
CA GLN A 383 30.72 13.04 34.60
C GLN A 383 29.80 13.63 35.67
N SER A 384 29.66 14.97 35.64
CA SER A 384 28.82 15.69 36.59
C SER A 384 27.33 15.26 36.53
N PRO A 385 26.60 15.35 37.63
CA PRO A 385 25.14 15.05 37.62
C PRO A 385 24.33 15.86 36.62
N GLU A 386 24.75 17.10 36.35
CA GLU A 386 24.10 17.95 35.35
C GLU A 386 24.31 17.42 33.92
N PHE A 387 25.54 16.99 33.61
CA PHE A 387 25.84 16.37 32.33
C PHE A 387 25.06 15.06 32.13
N LYS A 388 25.03 14.21 33.16
CA LYS A 388 24.25 12.96 33.14
C LYS A 388 22.77 13.19 32.89
N ARG A 389 22.14 14.19 33.55
CA ARG A 389 20.74 14.56 33.29
C ARG A 389 20.54 15.01 31.86
N LYS A 390 21.41 15.87 31.30
CA LYS A 390 21.30 16.31 29.90
C LYS A 390 21.36 15.13 28.92
N MET A 391 22.24 14.18 29.18
CA MET A 391 22.34 12.98 28.34
C MET A 391 21.07 12.11 28.43
N ALA A 392 20.57 11.88 29.65
CA ALA A 392 19.30 11.15 29.84
C ALA A 392 18.11 11.86 29.20
N ASP A 393 18.01 13.18 29.32
CA ASP A 393 16.94 13.97 28.69
C ASP A 393 17.02 13.88 27.16
N MET A 394 18.22 13.95 26.58
CA MET A 394 18.40 13.79 25.14
C MET A 394 17.98 12.40 24.66
N TYR A 395 18.33 11.35 25.40
CA TYR A 395 17.93 9.99 25.10
C TYR A 395 16.40 9.84 25.17
N ASN A 396 15.79 10.26 26.27
CA ASN A 396 14.36 10.15 26.49
C ASN A 396 13.57 10.93 25.42
N ARG A 397 14.02 12.14 25.05
CA ARG A 397 13.37 12.94 24.00
C ARG A 397 13.47 12.31 22.61
N LYS A 398 14.49 11.51 22.37
CA LYS A 398 14.70 10.89 21.06
C LYS A 398 14.13 9.47 20.95
N PHE A 399 14.23 8.66 22.00
CA PHE A 399 13.92 7.23 21.96
C PHE A 399 12.80 6.82 22.89
N ASN A 400 12.57 7.54 23.99
CA ASN A 400 11.55 7.22 24.99
C ASN A 400 10.40 8.23 24.99
N CYS A 401 10.10 8.81 23.83
CA CYS A 401 9.02 9.78 23.65
C CYS A 401 7.90 9.24 22.75
N PHE A 402 8.07 8.02 22.23
CA PHE A 402 7.11 7.39 21.33
C PHE A 402 6.25 6.39 22.05
N VAL A 403 4.96 6.51 21.83
CA VAL A 403 3.96 5.53 22.29
C VAL A 403 3.43 4.78 21.08
N ARG A 404 3.37 3.46 21.19
CA ARG A 404 2.73 2.63 20.17
C ARG A 404 1.22 2.78 20.26
N PRO A 405 0.50 2.86 19.14
CA PRO A 405 -0.95 2.94 19.15
C PRO A 405 -1.53 1.67 19.79
N LYS A 406 -2.56 1.85 20.64
CA LYS A 406 -3.33 0.76 21.22
C LYS A 406 -4.74 0.85 20.67
N TYR A 407 -5.12 -0.13 19.86
CA TYR A 407 -6.44 -0.19 19.28
C TYR A 407 -7.41 -0.90 20.24
N ASP A 408 -8.61 -0.35 20.40
CA ASP A 408 -9.69 -0.96 21.17
C ASP A 408 -10.91 -1.17 20.28
N GLY A 409 -11.04 -2.38 19.80
CA GLY A 409 -12.12 -2.81 18.92
C GLY A 409 -13.35 -3.38 19.63
N SER A 410 -13.42 -3.29 20.97
CA SER A 410 -14.47 -3.90 21.79
C SER A 410 -15.89 -3.44 21.46
N HIS A 411 -16.04 -2.22 20.93
CA HIS A 411 -17.32 -1.62 20.54
C HIS A 411 -17.90 -2.20 19.24
N GLN A 412 -17.10 -2.93 18.46
CA GLN A 412 -17.53 -3.41 17.15
C GLN A 412 -18.56 -4.54 17.27
N ASN A 413 -19.61 -4.41 16.48
CA ASN A 413 -20.59 -5.45 16.21
C ASN A 413 -20.35 -6.06 14.84
N PHE A 414 -20.57 -7.35 14.71
CA PHE A 414 -20.43 -8.10 13.45
C PHE A 414 -21.78 -8.76 13.13
N PRO A 415 -22.77 -8.00 12.63
CA PRO A 415 -24.17 -8.44 12.57
C PRO A 415 -24.38 -9.66 11.66
N ASP A 416 -23.58 -9.80 10.61
CA ASP A 416 -23.72 -10.88 9.63
C ASP A 416 -22.81 -12.08 9.90
N LEU A 417 -22.00 -12.03 10.98
CA LEU A 417 -21.07 -13.10 11.34
C LEU A 417 -21.79 -14.28 11.96
N ASP A 418 -21.67 -15.45 11.37
CA ASP A 418 -22.24 -16.69 11.89
C ASP A 418 -21.36 -17.31 12.99
N LEU A 419 -21.44 -16.77 14.19
CA LEU A 419 -20.73 -17.29 15.37
C LEU A 419 -21.09 -18.75 15.65
N LYS A 420 -22.34 -19.14 15.42
CA LYS A 420 -22.81 -20.51 15.64
C LYS A 420 -22.20 -21.48 14.63
N GLY A 421 -22.15 -21.10 13.36
CA GLY A 421 -21.51 -21.88 12.32
C GLY A 421 -20.03 -22.06 12.56
N LEU A 422 -19.36 -21.03 13.09
CA LEU A 422 -17.97 -21.07 13.51
C LEU A 422 -17.72 -21.87 14.80
N GLY A 423 -18.76 -22.15 15.62
CA GLY A 423 -18.64 -22.83 16.89
C GLY A 423 -17.94 -22.00 17.99
N ILE A 424 -17.98 -20.68 17.90
CA ILE A 424 -17.37 -19.75 18.86
C ILE A 424 -18.42 -18.85 19.50
N PRO A 425 -18.25 -18.44 20.76
CA PRO A 425 -19.18 -17.52 21.42
C PRO A 425 -19.06 -16.08 20.95
N ASP A 426 -17.86 -15.63 20.61
CA ASP A 426 -17.52 -14.30 20.10
C ASP A 426 -16.09 -14.31 19.53
N LEU A 427 -15.70 -13.22 18.85
CA LEU A 427 -14.32 -12.98 18.46
C LEU A 427 -13.45 -12.67 19.70
N TYR A 428 -12.19 -13.07 19.67
CA TYR A 428 -11.25 -12.67 20.71
C TYR A 428 -11.04 -11.15 20.71
N PRO A 429 -10.80 -10.52 21.87
CA PRO A 429 -10.50 -9.08 21.93
C PRO A 429 -9.38 -8.66 20.98
N SER A 430 -8.30 -9.43 20.91
CA SER A 430 -7.17 -9.16 19.98
C SER A 430 -7.57 -9.22 18.50
N GLN A 431 -8.56 -10.05 18.13
CA GLN A 431 -9.10 -10.09 16.77
C GLN A 431 -9.91 -8.82 16.48
N LYS A 432 -10.77 -8.40 17.40
CA LYS A 432 -11.55 -7.15 17.29
C LYS A 432 -10.63 -5.92 17.19
N ASP A 433 -9.59 -5.86 18.00
CA ASP A 433 -8.60 -4.78 17.99
C ASP A 433 -7.86 -4.71 16.65
N CYS A 434 -7.46 -5.86 16.12
CA CYS A 434 -6.80 -5.94 14.82
C CYS A 434 -7.72 -5.51 13.67
N ILE A 435 -8.98 -5.95 13.67
CA ILE A 435 -9.96 -5.54 12.65
C ILE A 435 -10.21 -4.03 12.75
N TRP A 436 -10.30 -3.49 13.96
CA TRP A 436 -10.43 -2.05 14.18
C TRP A 436 -9.22 -1.28 13.66
N MET A 437 -8.01 -1.74 13.95
CA MET A 437 -6.76 -1.16 13.41
C MET A 437 -6.77 -1.11 11.89
N LEU A 438 -7.14 -2.21 11.23
CA LEU A 438 -7.18 -2.28 9.77
C LEU A 438 -8.18 -1.28 9.18
N LYS A 439 -9.35 -1.15 9.78
CA LYS A 439 -10.38 -0.17 9.37
C LYS A 439 -9.89 1.27 9.51
N GLN A 440 -9.20 1.58 10.62
CA GLN A 440 -8.75 2.93 10.93
C GLN A 440 -7.58 3.39 10.05
N ASN A 441 -6.66 2.49 9.78
CA ASN A 441 -5.41 2.83 9.08
C ASN A 441 -5.46 2.53 7.57
N GLY A 442 -6.52 1.86 7.11
CA GLY A 442 -6.57 1.37 5.73
C GLY A 442 -5.55 0.27 5.44
N GLY A 443 -4.87 -0.26 6.46
CA GLY A 443 -3.88 -1.32 6.37
C GLY A 443 -3.17 -1.59 7.68
N GLY A 444 -2.35 -2.64 7.71
CA GLY A 444 -1.58 -3.03 8.89
C GLY A 444 -1.02 -4.43 8.79
N ILE A 445 -0.24 -4.82 9.79
CA ILE A 445 0.31 -6.17 9.94
C ILE A 445 -0.33 -6.83 11.16
N ALA A 446 -1.00 -7.97 10.95
CA ALA A 446 -1.54 -8.79 12.01
C ALA A 446 -0.47 -9.78 12.52
N ASP A 447 0.36 -9.34 13.46
CA ASP A 447 1.44 -10.13 14.05
C ASP A 447 0.93 -10.95 15.25
N HIS A 448 -0.05 -11.82 14.98
CA HIS A 448 -0.58 -12.76 15.96
C HIS A 448 0.20 -14.07 15.89
N GLU A 449 0.33 -14.74 17.02
CA GLU A 449 0.92 -16.08 17.07
C GLU A 449 0.11 -17.10 16.25
N VAL A 450 0.72 -18.25 15.99
CA VAL A 450 0.03 -19.36 15.32
C VAL A 450 -1.13 -19.81 16.21
N GLY A 451 -2.33 -19.95 15.62
CA GLY A 451 -3.56 -20.25 16.35
C GLY A 451 -4.34 -19.01 16.84
N GLY A 452 -3.81 -17.80 16.70
CA GLY A 452 -4.48 -16.54 17.06
C GLY A 452 -5.65 -16.13 16.16
N GLY A 453 -6.07 -17.00 15.24
CA GLY A 453 -7.25 -16.78 14.40
C GLY A 453 -7.06 -15.74 13.28
N LYS A 454 -5.85 -15.58 12.74
CA LYS A 454 -5.52 -14.62 11.65
C LYS A 454 -6.43 -14.76 10.43
N THR A 455 -6.79 -15.99 10.06
CA THR A 455 -7.69 -16.25 8.92
C THR A 455 -9.06 -15.61 9.16
N LEU A 456 -9.59 -15.73 10.36
CA LEU A 456 -10.88 -15.12 10.72
C LEU A 456 -10.79 -13.59 10.79
N ILE A 457 -9.68 -13.02 11.28
CA ILE A 457 -9.42 -11.57 11.22
C ILE A 457 -9.49 -11.08 9.77
N MET A 458 -8.83 -11.76 8.87
CA MET A 458 -8.78 -11.40 7.45
C MET A 458 -10.18 -11.46 6.80
N CYS A 459 -10.94 -12.52 7.08
CA CYS A 459 -12.31 -12.69 6.57
C CYS A 459 -13.25 -11.60 7.11
N CYS A 460 -13.21 -11.36 8.43
CA CYS A 460 -14.03 -10.34 9.06
C CYS A 460 -13.66 -8.93 8.61
N ALA A 461 -12.38 -8.61 8.52
CA ALA A 461 -11.92 -7.30 8.04
C ALA A 461 -12.40 -7.04 6.60
N ALA A 462 -12.25 -8.02 5.69
CA ALA A 462 -12.70 -7.90 4.32
C ALA A 462 -14.21 -7.65 4.23
N TYR A 463 -15.01 -8.45 4.91
CA TYR A 463 -16.47 -8.33 4.91
C TYR A 463 -16.94 -7.01 5.53
N GLU A 464 -16.43 -6.64 6.69
CA GLU A 464 -16.80 -5.40 7.38
C GLU A 464 -16.37 -4.15 6.58
N MET A 465 -15.21 -4.15 5.96
CA MET A 465 -14.80 -3.06 5.08
C MET A 465 -15.75 -2.89 3.89
N LYS A 466 -16.25 -4.00 3.32
CA LYS A 466 -17.28 -3.96 2.27
C LYS A 466 -18.59 -3.41 2.82
N ARG A 467 -19.06 -3.94 3.93
CA ARG A 467 -20.33 -3.54 4.57
C ARG A 467 -20.36 -2.06 4.92
N LEU A 468 -19.25 -1.54 5.44
CA LEU A 468 -19.10 -0.14 5.88
C LEU A 468 -18.69 0.83 4.76
N GLY A 469 -18.58 0.36 3.53
CA GLY A 469 -18.20 1.22 2.41
C GLY A 469 -16.70 1.57 2.31
N LEU A 470 -15.84 0.94 3.12
CA LEU A 470 -14.39 1.15 3.12
C LEU A 470 -13.68 0.48 1.93
N ALA A 471 -14.26 -0.56 1.38
CA ALA A 471 -13.77 -1.27 0.21
C ALA A 471 -14.90 -1.62 -0.74
N ASN A 472 -14.67 -1.52 -2.04
CA ASN A 472 -15.68 -1.89 -3.04
C ASN A 472 -15.69 -3.41 -3.28
N LYS A 473 -14.53 -3.99 -3.56
CA LYS A 473 -14.35 -5.42 -3.85
C LYS A 473 -13.13 -5.94 -3.08
N PRO A 474 -13.30 -6.34 -1.80
CA PRO A 474 -12.19 -6.85 -1.01
C PRO A 474 -11.56 -8.07 -1.69
N LEU A 475 -10.24 -8.06 -1.81
CA LEU A 475 -9.47 -9.15 -2.37
C LEU A 475 -8.62 -9.80 -1.28
N ILE A 476 -8.83 -11.08 -1.05
CA ILE A 476 -8.04 -11.89 -0.14
C ILE A 476 -7.07 -12.74 -0.97
N THR A 477 -5.79 -12.64 -0.68
CA THR A 477 -4.77 -13.47 -1.31
C THR A 477 -4.11 -14.39 -0.29
N GLY A 478 -3.75 -15.60 -0.72
CA GLY A 478 -3.10 -16.58 0.14
C GLY A 478 -2.19 -17.52 -0.65
N LEU A 479 -1.39 -18.30 0.10
CA LEU A 479 -0.61 -19.37 -0.50
C LEU A 479 -1.54 -20.47 -1.02
N LYS A 480 -1.14 -21.11 -2.11
CA LYS A 480 -1.89 -22.23 -2.71
C LYS A 480 -2.22 -23.35 -1.72
N ALA A 481 -1.34 -23.55 -0.73
CA ALA A 481 -1.51 -24.60 0.27
C ALA A 481 -2.69 -24.32 1.23
N ASN A 482 -2.97 -23.05 1.53
CA ASN A 482 -3.96 -22.67 2.55
C ASN A 482 -5.14 -21.83 2.03
N ILE A 483 -5.14 -21.46 0.74
CA ILE A 483 -6.20 -20.63 0.18
C ILE A 483 -7.58 -21.28 0.25
N HIS A 484 -7.64 -22.61 0.16
CA HIS A 484 -8.88 -23.36 0.28
C HIS A 484 -9.46 -23.28 1.70
N GLU A 485 -8.62 -23.38 2.73
CA GLU A 485 -9.02 -23.21 4.12
C GLU A 485 -9.54 -21.80 4.40
N ILE A 486 -8.89 -20.78 3.80
CA ILE A 486 -9.35 -19.39 3.88
C ILE A 486 -10.75 -19.26 3.27
N ALA A 487 -10.98 -19.83 2.08
CA ALA A 487 -12.27 -19.78 1.43
C ALA A 487 -13.37 -20.51 2.23
N GLN A 488 -13.05 -21.67 2.84
CA GLN A 488 -13.97 -22.38 3.72
C GLN A 488 -14.29 -21.59 4.98
N THR A 489 -13.29 -20.98 5.60
CA THR A 489 -13.50 -20.11 6.78
C THR A 489 -14.41 -18.94 6.44
N PHE A 490 -14.21 -18.31 5.28
CA PHE A 490 -15.07 -17.22 4.84
C PHE A 490 -16.52 -17.68 4.62
N ALA A 491 -16.71 -18.80 3.95
CA ALA A 491 -18.05 -19.36 3.69
C ALA A 491 -18.77 -19.77 4.98
N THR A 492 -18.03 -20.23 6.01
CA THR A 492 -18.59 -20.56 7.32
C THR A 492 -18.93 -19.30 8.11
N ALA A 493 -18.04 -18.30 8.07
CA ALA A 493 -18.24 -17.04 8.78
C ALA A 493 -19.39 -16.20 8.21
N TYR A 494 -19.56 -16.20 6.90
CA TYR A 494 -20.55 -15.40 6.16
C TYR A 494 -21.26 -16.26 5.10
N PRO A 495 -22.20 -17.13 5.50
CA PRO A 495 -22.83 -18.08 4.60
C PRO A 495 -23.68 -17.43 3.49
N ASN A 496 -24.14 -16.20 3.70
CA ASN A 496 -24.92 -15.44 2.73
C ASN A 496 -24.08 -14.51 1.84
N ALA A 497 -22.77 -14.46 2.05
CA ALA A 497 -21.88 -13.60 1.28
C ALA A 497 -21.69 -14.08 -0.15
N LYS A 498 -21.63 -13.13 -1.08
CA LYS A 498 -21.32 -13.39 -2.48
C LYS A 498 -19.81 -13.39 -2.69
N VAL A 499 -19.23 -14.57 -2.80
CA VAL A 499 -17.79 -14.77 -2.88
C VAL A 499 -17.39 -15.32 -4.24
N LEU A 500 -16.36 -14.72 -4.85
CA LEU A 500 -15.69 -15.27 -6.02
C LEU A 500 -14.42 -16.01 -5.57
N TYR A 501 -14.47 -17.34 -5.64
CA TYR A 501 -13.33 -18.22 -5.39
C TYR A 501 -13.16 -19.17 -6.58
N PRO A 502 -12.40 -18.75 -7.62
CA PRO A 502 -12.22 -19.58 -8.82
C PRO A 502 -11.29 -20.76 -8.54
N GLY A 503 -11.65 -21.93 -9.04
CA GLY A 503 -10.86 -23.14 -8.98
C GLY A 503 -9.63 -23.06 -9.89
N LYS A 504 -8.76 -24.06 -9.77
CA LYS A 504 -7.54 -24.17 -10.61
C LYS A 504 -7.90 -24.24 -12.11
N GLU A 505 -8.98 -24.93 -12.46
CA GLU A 505 -9.41 -25.14 -13.83
C GLU A 505 -10.03 -23.88 -14.47
N ASP A 506 -10.47 -22.93 -13.66
CA ASP A 506 -11.02 -21.65 -14.13
C ASP A 506 -9.92 -20.65 -14.53
N PHE A 507 -8.65 -20.89 -14.13
CA PHE A 507 -7.50 -20.04 -14.40
C PHE A 507 -6.63 -20.49 -15.58
N THR A 508 -7.19 -21.27 -16.49
CA THR A 508 -6.50 -21.53 -17.77
C THR A 508 -6.38 -20.24 -18.59
N PRO A 509 -5.40 -20.12 -19.51
CA PRO A 509 -5.24 -18.91 -20.34
C PRO A 509 -6.51 -18.47 -21.03
N GLU A 510 -7.38 -19.42 -21.41
CA GLU A 510 -8.63 -19.15 -22.10
C GLU A 510 -9.72 -18.62 -21.14
N ARG A 511 -9.78 -19.10 -19.92
CA ARG A 511 -10.85 -18.80 -18.95
C ARG A 511 -10.52 -17.65 -18.01
N ARG A 512 -9.24 -17.44 -17.65
CA ARG A 512 -8.84 -16.41 -16.67
C ARG A 512 -9.29 -15.00 -17.05
N VAL A 513 -9.32 -14.67 -18.35
CA VAL A 513 -9.79 -13.36 -18.81
C VAL A 513 -11.28 -13.16 -18.48
N GLU A 514 -12.08 -14.21 -18.62
CA GLU A 514 -13.49 -14.18 -18.21
C GLU A 514 -13.63 -13.99 -16.69
N ILE A 515 -12.78 -14.64 -15.89
CA ILE A 515 -12.78 -14.45 -14.43
C ILE A 515 -12.47 -12.99 -14.07
N PHE A 516 -11.47 -12.36 -14.71
CA PHE A 516 -11.16 -10.96 -14.46
C PHE A 516 -12.32 -10.02 -14.80
N HIS A 517 -13.04 -10.28 -15.89
CA HIS A 517 -14.23 -9.51 -16.22
C HIS A 517 -15.39 -9.79 -15.26
N ARG A 518 -15.54 -11.00 -14.76
CA ARG A 518 -16.51 -11.32 -13.68
C ARG A 518 -16.19 -10.56 -12.39
N MET A 519 -14.92 -10.40 -12.04
CA MET A 519 -14.50 -9.55 -10.93
C MET A 519 -14.97 -8.10 -11.14
N LYS A 520 -14.80 -7.58 -12.36
CA LYS A 520 -15.17 -6.22 -12.74
C LYS A 520 -16.67 -5.97 -12.70
N ASN A 521 -17.47 -6.85 -13.31
CA ASN A 521 -18.87 -6.59 -13.67
C ASN A 521 -19.89 -7.01 -12.60
N ASN A 522 -19.42 -7.56 -11.49
CA ASN A 522 -20.29 -7.99 -10.40
C ASN A 522 -19.88 -7.36 -9.07
N ASP A 523 -20.84 -7.30 -8.17
CA ASP A 523 -20.68 -6.86 -6.81
C ASP A 523 -20.36 -8.07 -5.90
N TRP A 524 -19.07 -8.17 -5.50
CA TRP A 524 -18.58 -9.26 -4.67
C TRP A 524 -18.33 -8.78 -3.25
N ASP A 525 -18.78 -9.55 -2.26
CA ASP A 525 -18.44 -9.33 -0.85
C ASP A 525 -16.99 -9.69 -0.55
N ALA A 526 -16.45 -10.66 -1.28
CA ALA A 526 -15.01 -10.95 -1.30
C ALA A 526 -14.61 -11.66 -2.60
N ILE A 527 -13.37 -11.46 -2.99
CA ILE A 527 -12.69 -12.21 -4.05
C ILE A 527 -11.50 -12.92 -3.40
N ILE A 528 -11.37 -14.23 -3.59
CA ILE A 528 -10.32 -15.03 -2.95
C ILE A 528 -9.46 -15.67 -4.03
N LEU A 529 -8.16 -15.33 -4.07
CA LEU A 529 -7.19 -15.79 -5.06
C LEU A 529 -5.93 -16.33 -4.41
N SER A 530 -5.28 -17.30 -5.04
CA SER A 530 -3.90 -17.60 -4.69
C SER A 530 -2.95 -16.49 -5.16
N HIS A 531 -1.75 -16.39 -4.54
CA HIS A 531 -0.72 -15.44 -4.98
C HIS A 531 -0.34 -15.65 -6.45
N GLU A 532 -0.31 -16.90 -6.93
CA GLU A 532 -0.06 -17.23 -8.33
C GLU A 532 -1.17 -16.66 -9.24
N GLN A 533 -2.44 -16.83 -8.87
CA GLN A 533 -3.58 -16.33 -9.63
C GLN A 533 -3.60 -14.80 -9.62
N PHE A 534 -3.31 -14.17 -8.50
CA PHE A 534 -3.19 -12.72 -8.38
C PHE A 534 -2.09 -12.17 -9.30
N GLY A 535 -0.92 -12.82 -9.34
CA GLY A 535 0.18 -12.44 -10.24
C GLY A 535 -0.15 -12.55 -11.73
N MET A 536 -1.24 -13.22 -12.10
CA MET A 536 -1.70 -13.31 -13.50
C MET A 536 -2.63 -12.15 -13.92
N ILE A 537 -3.02 -11.27 -12.98
CA ILE A 537 -3.81 -10.07 -13.30
C ILE A 537 -2.92 -9.11 -14.08
N PRO A 538 -3.30 -8.73 -15.32
CA PRO A 538 -2.47 -7.84 -16.12
C PRO A 538 -2.43 -6.43 -15.49
N GLN A 539 -1.23 -5.87 -15.42
CA GLN A 539 -1.03 -4.48 -15.02
C GLN A 539 -1.21 -3.56 -16.23
N SER A 540 -1.74 -2.37 -15.99
CA SER A 540 -1.83 -1.37 -17.07
C SER A 540 -0.44 -0.90 -17.49
N PRO A 541 -0.22 -0.59 -18.78
CA PRO A 541 1.05 -0.05 -19.26
C PRO A 541 1.46 1.26 -18.57
N GLU A 542 0.49 2.07 -18.15
CA GLU A 542 0.71 3.32 -17.44
C GLU A 542 1.34 3.05 -16.07
N ILE A 543 0.78 2.13 -15.28
CA ILE A 543 1.33 1.75 -13.97
C ILE A 543 2.75 1.20 -14.10
N GLN A 544 2.99 0.35 -15.11
CA GLN A 544 4.35 -0.18 -15.37
C GLN A 544 5.34 0.95 -15.72
N ARG A 545 4.91 1.90 -16.53
CA ARG A 545 5.73 3.08 -16.90
C ARG A 545 6.05 3.93 -15.69
N ASP A 546 5.05 4.22 -14.85
CA ASP A 546 5.21 5.04 -13.64
C ASP A 546 6.18 4.40 -12.64
N ILE A 547 6.08 3.08 -12.44
CA ILE A 547 7.01 2.34 -11.58
C ILE A 547 8.44 2.43 -12.13
N LEU A 548 8.64 2.18 -13.42
CA LEU A 548 9.96 2.27 -14.05
C LEU A 548 10.53 3.69 -14.04
N GLN A 549 9.67 4.71 -14.18
CA GLN A 549 10.07 6.11 -14.08
C GLN A 549 10.54 6.46 -12.66
N GLN A 550 9.81 6.03 -11.62
CA GLN A 550 10.22 6.22 -10.23
C GLN A 550 11.55 5.54 -9.91
N GLU A 551 11.78 4.33 -10.42
CA GLU A 551 13.06 3.65 -10.27
C GLU A 551 14.19 4.41 -10.98
N LEU A 552 13.96 4.92 -12.19
CA LEU A 552 14.92 5.72 -12.93
C LEU A 552 15.27 7.02 -12.17
N ASP A 553 14.24 7.77 -11.72
CA ASP A 553 14.41 9.01 -10.97
C ASP A 553 15.24 8.77 -9.68
N SER A 554 14.98 7.66 -8.97
CA SER A 554 15.75 7.27 -7.78
C SER A 554 17.22 6.96 -8.11
N VAL A 555 17.50 6.31 -9.24
CA VAL A 555 18.87 6.03 -9.68
C VAL A 555 19.57 7.32 -10.09
N GLU A 556 18.90 8.22 -10.79
CA GLU A 556 19.45 9.52 -11.21
C GLU A 556 19.77 10.39 -9.99
N GLU A 557 18.88 10.46 -8.99
CA GLU A 557 19.11 11.17 -7.73
C GLU A 557 20.32 10.60 -6.97
N ASN A 558 20.44 9.28 -6.90
CA ASN A 558 21.61 8.64 -6.29
C ASN A 558 22.92 8.94 -7.05
N LEU A 559 22.88 9.00 -8.39
CA LEU A 559 24.03 9.39 -9.20
C LEU A 559 24.44 10.84 -8.97
N GLU A 560 23.48 11.77 -8.89
CA GLU A 560 23.76 13.17 -8.59
C GLU A 560 24.44 13.33 -7.21
N VAL A 561 23.93 12.63 -6.20
CA VAL A 561 24.54 12.60 -4.86
C VAL A 561 25.98 12.09 -4.92
N LEU A 562 26.24 11.03 -5.68
CA LEU A 562 27.59 10.49 -5.87
C LEU A 562 28.52 11.48 -6.60
N TYR A 563 28.03 12.16 -7.64
CA TYR A 563 28.80 13.20 -8.35
C TYR A 563 29.12 14.42 -7.48
N GLN A 564 28.24 14.79 -6.56
CA GLN A 564 28.49 15.91 -5.63
C GLN A 564 29.49 15.53 -4.52
N GLN A 565 29.68 14.25 -4.26
CA GLN A 565 30.63 13.73 -3.24
C GLN A 565 32.03 13.40 -3.79
N GLY A 566 32.20 13.32 -5.12
CA GLY A 566 33.48 13.06 -5.79
C GLY A 566 34.23 14.33 -6.09
#